data_2a7abb8988b0828f46852eba856a44f9
#
_entry.id   2a7abb8988b0828f46852eba856a44f9
#
_cell.length_a   1.000
_cell.length_b   1.000
_cell.length_c   1.000
_cell.angle_alpha   90.00
_cell.angle_beta   90.00
_cell.angle_gamma   90.00
#
_symmetry.space_group_name_H-M   'P 1'
#
loop_
_entity.id
_entity.type
_entity.pdbx_description
1 polymer ?
#
loop_
_entity_poly.entity_id
_entity_poly.type
_entity_poly.pdbx_seq_one_letter_code
_entity_poly.pdbx_strand_id
1 'polypeptide(L)'
;MQADLIVDARNAVGESPVWVAEENALYWVDIANGGLQRWSAETGHVHAWKTPQMLACIARHSRGGWVAGMESGFFHLHPHSDGSLDSELLASVEHNRDDMRLNDGRCDRQGRFWAGSMVLNMGLNAPEGRLYRYGAGQSGVIEAQLDGFIVPNGLGFSPDGKTMYLSDSHPDVQLIWAFDYDTETGTPSNRRVFVDMNHFPGRPDGAAVDAEGFYWICANDAGLIHRFAPDGRLDFSLEVPVKKPTMCAFGGSRMDTLFVTSIRPGEDHDPQSLAGGVFALNPNVKGLPEPLFNDSL
;
A
#
# COMPACT_ATOMS: atom_id res chain seq x y z
N MET A 1 9.16 -5.99 -21.65
CA MET A 1 9.63 -5.03 -20.65
C MET A 1 10.05 -5.86 -19.44
N GLN A 2 11.24 -5.64 -18.89
CA GLN A 2 11.78 -6.44 -17.79
C GLN A 2 11.77 -5.59 -16.53
N ALA A 3 11.40 -6.20 -15.40
CA ALA A 3 11.54 -5.58 -14.09
C ALA A 3 12.95 -5.87 -13.54
N ASP A 4 13.67 -4.82 -13.17
CA ASP A 4 15.01 -4.91 -12.62
C ASP A 4 14.97 -4.93 -11.11
N LEU A 5 15.73 -5.83 -10.46
CA LEU A 5 15.93 -5.81 -9.02
C LEU A 5 16.78 -4.59 -8.65
N ILE A 6 16.24 -3.68 -7.86
CA ILE A 6 16.98 -2.48 -7.38
C ILE A 6 17.50 -2.66 -5.95
N VAL A 7 16.80 -3.46 -5.13
CA VAL A 7 17.22 -3.80 -3.77
C VAL A 7 16.91 -5.26 -3.47
N ASP A 8 17.93 -6.07 -3.12
CA ASP A 8 17.76 -7.40 -2.51
C ASP A 8 17.40 -7.23 -1.02
N ALA A 9 16.19 -6.75 -0.76
CA ALA A 9 15.75 -6.39 0.58
C ALA A 9 15.37 -7.58 1.45
N ARG A 10 15.03 -8.71 0.81
CA ARG A 10 14.60 -9.96 1.48
C ARG A 10 13.49 -9.75 2.49
N ASN A 11 12.59 -8.82 2.21
CA ASN A 11 11.46 -8.51 3.09
C ASN A 11 10.57 -9.73 3.28
N ALA A 12 10.18 -10.00 4.53
CA ALA A 12 9.17 -11.01 4.81
C ALA A 12 7.83 -10.62 4.16
N VAL A 13 7.43 -9.36 4.32
CA VAL A 13 6.26 -8.77 3.66
C VAL A 13 6.60 -7.32 3.29
N GLY A 14 7.26 -7.13 2.14
CA GLY A 14 7.56 -5.80 1.61
C GLY A 14 6.30 -5.14 1.09
N GLU A 15 6.00 -3.88 1.50
CA GLU A 15 4.73 -3.21 1.22
C GLU A 15 4.86 -1.68 1.21
N SER A 16 3.77 -1.01 0.85
CA SER A 16 3.59 0.43 0.94
C SER A 16 4.75 1.26 0.39
N PRO A 17 5.18 1.04 -0.88
CA PRO A 17 6.23 1.84 -1.49
C PRO A 17 5.76 3.27 -1.72
N VAL A 18 6.61 4.25 -1.35
CA VAL A 18 6.36 5.68 -1.54
C VAL A 18 7.62 6.35 -2.08
N TRP A 19 7.51 6.98 -3.23
CA TRP A 19 8.59 7.77 -3.82
C TRP A 19 8.61 9.20 -3.26
N VAL A 20 9.76 9.63 -2.80
CA VAL A 20 10.00 10.98 -2.29
C VAL A 20 10.92 11.72 -3.27
N ALA A 21 10.32 12.56 -4.10
CA ALA A 21 11.02 13.20 -5.22
C ALA A 21 12.13 14.15 -4.74
N GLU A 22 11.90 14.89 -3.65
CA GLU A 22 12.85 15.84 -3.07
C GLU A 22 14.12 15.18 -2.54
N GLU A 23 14.01 13.91 -2.15
CA GLU A 23 15.12 13.10 -1.65
C GLU A 23 15.70 12.16 -2.70
N ASN A 24 15.07 12.08 -3.88
CA ASN A 24 15.37 11.07 -4.91
C ASN A 24 15.47 9.66 -4.29
N ALA A 25 14.47 9.29 -3.49
CA ALA A 25 14.48 8.10 -2.66
C ALA A 25 13.13 7.37 -2.67
N LEU A 26 13.19 6.04 -2.58
CA LEU A 26 12.05 5.18 -2.35
C LEU A 26 12.02 4.77 -0.88
N TYR A 27 10.86 4.90 -0.25
CA TYR A 27 10.58 4.34 1.07
C TYR A 27 9.57 3.20 0.94
N TRP A 28 9.67 2.19 1.80
CA TRP A 28 8.72 1.09 1.89
C TRP A 28 8.78 0.46 3.28
N VAL A 29 7.88 -0.46 3.54
CA VAL A 29 7.83 -1.17 4.83
C VAL A 29 8.12 -2.67 4.66
N ASP A 30 8.59 -3.31 5.73
CA ASP A 30 8.51 -4.75 5.93
C ASP A 30 7.55 -5.00 7.09
N ILE A 31 6.31 -5.36 6.78
CA ILE A 31 5.22 -5.43 7.77
C ILE A 31 5.59 -6.36 8.91
N ALA A 32 5.92 -7.61 8.58
CA ALA A 32 6.14 -8.67 9.58
C ALA A 32 7.31 -8.38 10.51
N ASN A 33 8.32 -7.67 10.02
CA ASN A 33 9.50 -7.30 10.79
C ASN A 33 9.38 -5.91 11.45
N GLY A 34 8.29 -5.17 11.23
CA GLY A 34 8.14 -3.80 11.75
C GLY A 34 9.29 -2.91 11.28
N GLY A 35 9.53 -2.85 9.96
CA GLY A 35 10.64 -2.12 9.36
C GLY A 35 10.17 -1.01 8.43
N LEU A 36 10.66 0.21 8.64
CA LEU A 36 10.67 1.28 7.65
C LEU A 36 12.01 1.24 6.93
N GLN A 37 12.01 1.25 5.61
CA GLN A 37 13.21 1.17 4.79
C GLN A 37 13.25 2.33 3.79
N ARG A 38 14.45 2.76 3.41
CA ARG A 38 14.71 3.83 2.44
C ARG A 38 15.86 3.45 1.52
N TRP A 39 15.63 3.53 0.23
CA TRP A 39 16.67 3.39 -0.79
C TRP A 39 16.92 4.74 -1.47
N SER A 40 18.18 5.13 -1.57
CA SER A 40 18.61 6.32 -2.31
C SER A 40 18.90 5.95 -3.76
N ALA A 41 18.20 6.54 -4.71
CA ALA A 41 18.46 6.29 -6.13
C ALA A 41 19.81 6.88 -6.60
N GLU A 42 20.36 7.85 -5.88
CA GLU A 42 21.65 8.45 -6.19
C GLU A 42 22.82 7.56 -5.78
N THR A 43 22.75 6.94 -4.60
CA THR A 43 23.88 6.23 -4.00
C THR A 43 23.68 4.70 -3.98
N GLY A 44 22.47 4.21 -4.18
CA GLY A 44 22.11 2.80 -4.00
C GLY A 44 22.04 2.36 -2.53
N HIS A 45 22.32 3.26 -1.59
CA HIS A 45 22.32 2.95 -0.16
C HIS A 45 20.92 2.67 0.37
N VAL A 46 20.81 1.64 1.23
CA VAL A 46 19.59 1.30 1.97
C VAL A 46 19.77 1.63 3.44
N HIS A 47 18.84 2.41 4.00
CA HIS A 47 18.68 2.61 5.43
C HIS A 47 17.43 1.88 5.93
N ALA A 48 17.45 1.42 7.18
CA ALA A 48 16.32 0.77 7.81
C ALA A 48 16.15 1.25 9.27
N TRP A 49 14.90 1.39 9.68
CA TRP A 49 14.50 1.76 11.04
C TRP A 49 13.51 0.74 11.55
N LYS A 50 13.60 0.43 12.85
CA LYS A 50 12.70 -0.51 13.51
C LYS A 50 11.56 0.24 14.19
N THR A 51 10.32 -0.21 13.95
CA THR A 51 9.14 0.29 14.64
C THR A 51 8.76 -0.60 15.83
N PRO A 52 8.03 -0.04 16.82
CA PRO A 52 7.63 -0.80 18.01
C PRO A 52 6.59 -1.89 17.72
N GLN A 53 5.87 -1.81 16.61
CA GLN A 53 4.84 -2.74 16.19
C GLN A 53 5.03 -3.08 14.69
N MET A 54 4.28 -4.04 14.15
CA MET A 54 4.20 -4.25 12.72
C MET A 54 3.79 -2.97 12.02
N LEU A 55 4.54 -2.58 10.99
CA LEU A 55 4.31 -1.37 10.21
C LEU A 55 3.65 -1.75 8.88
N ALA A 56 2.37 -1.45 8.74
CA ALA A 56 1.58 -1.93 7.61
C ALA A 56 1.63 -0.99 6.40
N CYS A 57 1.44 0.30 6.60
CA CYS A 57 1.39 1.28 5.52
C CYS A 57 1.87 2.66 5.99
N ILE A 58 2.33 3.47 5.03
CA ILE A 58 2.87 4.81 5.31
C ILE A 58 2.41 5.83 4.26
N ALA A 59 2.34 7.09 4.66
CA ALA A 59 2.32 8.24 3.75
C ALA A 59 3.16 9.38 4.33
N ARG A 60 3.69 10.24 3.44
CA ARG A 60 4.45 11.43 3.88
C ARG A 60 3.55 12.37 4.67
N HIS A 61 4.03 12.84 5.80
CA HIS A 61 3.34 13.85 6.59
C HIS A 61 3.72 15.25 6.12
N SER A 62 2.76 16.17 6.01
CA SER A 62 3.00 17.56 5.53
C SER A 62 3.96 18.35 6.42
N ARG A 63 4.07 18.00 7.71
CA ARG A 63 5.02 18.60 8.67
C ARG A 63 6.35 17.84 8.80
N GLY A 64 6.63 16.93 7.86
CA GLY A 64 7.80 16.06 7.92
C GLY A 64 7.54 14.73 8.64
N GLY A 65 8.38 13.73 8.35
CA GLY A 65 8.16 12.36 8.82
C GLY A 65 7.03 11.65 8.08
N TRP A 66 6.38 10.70 8.75
CA TRP A 66 5.42 9.77 8.16
C TRP A 66 4.18 9.62 9.02
N VAL A 67 2.98 9.65 8.44
CA VAL A 67 1.83 9.02 9.05
C VAL A 67 1.89 7.53 8.70
N ALA A 68 1.60 6.69 9.68
CA ALA A 68 1.75 5.24 9.56
C ALA A 68 0.57 4.49 10.16
N GLY A 69 0.14 3.42 9.48
CA GLY A 69 -0.77 2.44 10.03
C GLY A 69 0.04 1.30 10.65
N MET A 70 -0.15 1.03 11.95
CA MET A 70 0.47 -0.07 12.68
C MET A 70 -0.60 -1.01 13.29
N GLU A 71 -0.21 -1.92 14.18
CA GLU A 71 -1.16 -2.88 14.75
C GLU A 71 -2.30 -2.17 15.50
N SER A 72 -2.00 -1.20 16.35
CA SER A 72 -2.97 -0.61 17.27
C SER A 72 -3.60 0.70 16.77
N GLY A 73 -3.20 1.23 15.61
CA GLY A 73 -3.73 2.49 15.11
C GLY A 73 -2.79 3.27 14.20
N PHE A 74 -2.96 4.59 14.23
CA PHE A 74 -2.23 5.55 13.43
C PHE A 74 -1.15 6.23 14.25
N PHE A 75 0.05 6.33 13.66
CA PHE A 75 1.23 6.87 14.33
C PHE A 75 1.90 7.95 13.48
N HIS A 76 2.59 8.88 14.14
CA HIS A 76 3.55 9.76 13.50
C HIS A 76 4.96 9.20 13.73
N LEU A 77 5.70 8.98 12.65
CA LEU A 77 7.05 8.42 12.70
C LEU A 77 8.07 9.46 12.24
N HIS A 78 9.14 9.62 13.00
CA HIS A 78 10.30 10.44 12.65
C HIS A 78 11.57 9.60 12.64
N PRO A 79 12.02 9.13 11.45
CA PRO A 79 13.28 8.41 11.33
C PRO A 79 14.47 9.39 11.40
N HIS A 80 15.50 9.03 12.16
CA HIS A 80 16.73 9.80 12.33
C HIS A 80 17.90 9.17 11.57
N SER A 81 18.90 9.99 11.25
CA SER A 81 20.09 9.54 10.50
C SER A 81 21.00 8.60 11.30
N ASP A 82 20.88 8.58 12.62
CA ASP A 82 21.62 7.66 13.50
C ASP A 82 20.98 6.27 13.62
N GLY A 83 19.87 6.03 12.89
CA GLY A 83 19.12 4.77 12.89
C GLY A 83 18.04 4.67 13.96
N SER A 84 17.91 5.68 14.83
CA SER A 84 16.78 5.77 15.76
C SER A 84 15.49 6.22 15.05
N LEU A 85 14.34 5.94 15.67
CA LEU A 85 13.03 6.33 15.14
C LEU A 85 12.14 6.73 16.31
N ASP A 86 11.62 7.96 16.27
CA ASP A 86 10.56 8.38 17.16
C ASP A 86 9.21 7.95 16.61
N SER A 87 8.33 7.50 17.50
CA SER A 87 6.96 7.11 17.15
C SER A 87 5.97 7.66 18.17
N GLU A 88 4.96 8.38 17.70
CA GLU A 88 3.89 8.96 18.50
C GLU A 88 2.55 8.38 18.04
N LEU A 89 1.75 7.87 18.97
CA LEU A 89 0.38 7.44 18.68
C LEU A 89 -0.50 8.68 18.46
N LEU A 90 -1.07 8.78 17.27
CA LEU A 90 -2.00 9.84 16.89
C LEU A 90 -3.45 9.48 17.24
N ALA A 91 -3.83 8.25 16.89
CA ALA A 91 -5.17 7.73 17.15
C ALA A 91 -5.15 6.20 17.14
N SER A 92 -5.95 5.59 18.00
CA SER A 92 -6.11 4.14 18.07
C SER A 92 -7.30 3.65 17.23
N VAL A 93 -7.29 2.36 16.92
CA VAL A 93 -8.44 1.64 16.37
C VAL A 93 -8.84 0.52 17.30
N GLU A 94 -10.14 0.27 17.43
CA GLU A 94 -10.65 -0.89 18.15
C GLU A 94 -10.86 -2.06 17.19
N HIS A 95 -10.02 -3.07 17.33
CA HIS A 95 -10.20 -4.33 16.65
C HIS A 95 -11.24 -5.20 17.36
N ASN A 96 -11.98 -5.99 16.59
CA ASN A 96 -12.92 -6.96 17.15
C ASN A 96 -12.22 -8.15 17.82
N ARG A 97 -10.91 -8.30 17.59
CA ARG A 97 -10.07 -9.41 18.02
C ARG A 97 -8.66 -8.93 18.31
N ASP A 98 -7.97 -9.60 19.23
CA ASP A 98 -6.59 -9.27 19.60
C ASP A 98 -5.57 -9.65 18.50
N ASP A 99 -5.91 -10.59 17.60
CA ASP A 99 -5.07 -11.08 16.51
C ASP A 99 -5.30 -10.30 15.19
N MET A 100 -5.41 -8.99 15.27
CA MET A 100 -5.61 -8.10 14.11
C MET A 100 -4.52 -7.04 14.02
N ARG A 101 -4.36 -6.51 12.80
CA ARG A 101 -3.47 -5.39 12.49
C ARG A 101 -4.07 -4.53 11.38
N LEU A 102 -3.53 -3.34 11.20
CA LEU A 102 -3.75 -2.62 9.94
C LEU A 102 -2.98 -3.32 8.79
N ASN A 103 -3.40 -3.08 7.56
CA ASN A 103 -2.84 -3.66 6.34
C ASN A 103 -2.53 -2.56 5.32
N ASP A 104 -3.11 -2.61 4.12
CA ASP A 104 -2.91 -1.59 3.08
C ASP A 104 -3.54 -0.26 3.47
N GLY A 105 -2.90 0.84 3.06
CA GLY A 105 -3.39 2.19 3.30
C GLY A 105 -2.64 3.25 2.51
N ARG A 106 -3.31 4.38 2.27
CA ARG A 106 -2.75 5.58 1.63
C ARG A 106 -3.58 6.82 1.90
N CYS A 107 -3.08 7.98 1.48
CA CYS A 107 -3.86 9.21 1.50
C CYS A 107 -4.85 9.30 0.34
N ASP A 108 -6.02 9.88 0.61
CA ASP A 108 -6.88 10.40 -0.46
C ASP A 108 -6.25 11.66 -1.08
N ARG A 109 -6.85 12.18 -2.15
CA ARG A 109 -6.32 13.38 -2.86
C ARG A 109 -6.41 14.66 -2.02
N GLN A 110 -7.17 14.66 -0.93
CA GLN A 110 -7.27 15.75 0.02
C GLN A 110 -6.28 15.63 1.19
N GLY A 111 -5.62 14.49 1.37
CA GLY A 111 -4.61 14.27 2.40
C GLY A 111 -5.12 13.60 3.67
N ARG A 112 -6.32 12.96 3.66
CA ARG A 112 -6.76 12.10 4.74
C ARG A 112 -6.13 10.71 4.58
N PHE A 113 -5.65 10.13 5.67
CA PHE A 113 -5.01 8.82 5.60
C PHE A 113 -6.00 7.69 5.87
N TRP A 114 -6.04 6.74 4.98
CA TRP A 114 -6.91 5.57 5.04
C TRP A 114 -6.08 4.31 5.28
N ALA A 115 -6.59 3.39 6.10
CA ALA A 115 -5.99 2.07 6.28
C ALA A 115 -7.04 1.00 6.58
N GLY A 116 -6.87 -0.16 5.96
CA GLY A 116 -7.67 -1.35 6.22
C GLY A 116 -7.11 -2.18 7.37
N SER A 117 -7.96 -2.92 8.10
CA SER A 117 -7.52 -3.91 9.08
C SER A 117 -7.86 -5.34 8.66
N MET A 118 -7.10 -6.30 9.16
CA MET A 118 -7.31 -7.72 8.87
C MET A 118 -6.94 -8.60 10.06
N VAL A 119 -7.49 -9.81 10.10
CA VAL A 119 -7.05 -10.87 11.01
C VAL A 119 -5.71 -11.44 10.51
N LEU A 120 -4.74 -11.64 11.41
CA LEU A 120 -3.40 -12.15 11.06
C LEU A 120 -3.46 -13.53 10.39
N ASN A 121 -4.30 -14.41 10.91
CA ASN A 121 -4.51 -15.74 10.32
C ASN A 121 -5.62 -15.69 9.26
N MET A 122 -5.24 -15.46 8.02
CA MET A 122 -6.18 -15.43 6.88
C MET A 122 -6.95 -16.76 6.69
N GLY A 123 -6.39 -17.89 7.14
CA GLY A 123 -7.05 -19.19 7.05
C GLY A 123 -8.33 -19.31 7.89
N LEU A 124 -8.60 -18.35 8.77
CA LEU A 124 -9.87 -18.28 9.51
C LEU A 124 -11.04 -17.77 8.66
N ASN A 125 -10.78 -17.18 7.50
CA ASN A 125 -11.79 -16.61 6.60
C ASN A 125 -12.79 -15.70 7.36
N ALA A 126 -12.26 -14.87 8.26
CA ALA A 126 -13.07 -14.04 9.16
C ALA A 126 -13.25 -12.63 8.58
N PRO A 127 -14.50 -12.20 8.24
CA PRO A 127 -14.77 -10.88 7.66
C PRO A 127 -14.82 -9.79 8.75
N GLU A 128 -13.81 -9.74 9.60
CA GLU A 128 -13.67 -8.79 10.71
C GLU A 128 -12.90 -7.52 10.31
N GLY A 129 -12.35 -7.51 9.09
CA GLY A 129 -11.60 -6.39 8.55
C GLY A 129 -12.48 -5.16 8.32
N ARG A 130 -11.90 -4.00 8.63
CA ARG A 130 -12.54 -2.68 8.54
C ARG A 130 -11.64 -1.72 7.80
N LEU A 131 -12.23 -0.68 7.23
CA LEU A 131 -11.51 0.44 6.63
C LEU A 131 -11.69 1.68 7.51
N TYR A 132 -10.59 2.23 7.98
CA TYR A 132 -10.54 3.43 8.82
C TYR A 132 -10.03 4.62 8.03
N ARG A 133 -10.47 5.81 8.42
CA ARG A 133 -9.98 7.08 7.90
C ARG A 133 -9.51 7.95 9.05
N TYR A 134 -8.26 8.39 8.97
CA TYR A 134 -7.66 9.34 9.88
C TYR A 134 -7.46 10.69 9.19
N GLY A 135 -7.88 11.76 9.83
CA GLY A 135 -7.76 13.13 9.34
C GLY A 135 -7.57 14.13 10.47
N ALA A 136 -7.45 15.40 10.11
CA ALA A 136 -7.18 16.47 11.05
C ALA A 136 -8.21 16.56 12.20
N GLY A 137 -7.71 16.88 13.37
CA GLY A 137 -8.53 17.07 14.56
C GLY A 137 -9.11 15.79 15.16
N GLN A 138 -8.86 14.63 14.56
CA GLN A 138 -9.24 13.35 15.14
C GLN A 138 -8.18 12.88 16.15
N SER A 139 -8.64 12.36 17.27
CA SER A 139 -7.81 11.77 18.33
C SER A 139 -8.61 10.71 19.09
N GLY A 140 -7.93 9.90 19.89
CA GLY A 140 -8.58 8.79 20.58
C GLY A 140 -8.87 7.61 19.69
N VAL A 141 -10.04 7.00 19.79
CA VAL A 141 -10.45 5.85 19.00
C VAL A 141 -11.12 6.32 17.70
N ILE A 142 -10.63 5.80 16.56
CA ILE A 142 -11.20 6.11 15.24
C ILE A 142 -12.24 5.06 14.86
N GLU A 143 -13.41 5.52 14.47
CA GLU A 143 -14.49 4.66 13.96
C GLU A 143 -14.23 4.23 12.52
N ALA A 144 -14.62 2.99 12.22
CA ALA A 144 -14.55 2.46 10.87
C ALA A 144 -15.55 3.16 9.95
N GLN A 145 -15.14 3.37 8.70
CA GLN A 145 -15.99 3.92 7.64
C GLN A 145 -16.68 2.80 6.82
N LEU A 146 -16.02 1.66 6.69
CA LEU A 146 -16.54 0.47 6.02
C LEU A 146 -16.10 -0.77 6.81
N ASP A 147 -16.84 -1.87 6.67
CA ASP A 147 -16.57 -3.15 7.34
C ASP A 147 -16.84 -4.36 6.42
N GLY A 148 -16.67 -5.56 6.99
CA GLY A 148 -16.99 -6.82 6.33
C GLY A 148 -15.94 -7.30 5.32
N PHE A 149 -14.68 -6.90 5.48
CA PHE A 149 -13.56 -7.37 4.67
C PHE A 149 -12.82 -8.51 5.38
N ILE A 150 -12.18 -9.37 4.60
CA ILE A 150 -11.25 -10.40 5.13
C ILE A 150 -9.82 -9.86 5.05
N VAL A 151 -9.38 -9.42 3.87
CA VAL A 151 -8.05 -8.87 3.63
C VAL A 151 -8.18 -7.61 2.75
N PRO A 152 -8.61 -6.46 3.30
CA PRO A 152 -8.72 -5.23 2.53
C PRO A 152 -7.35 -4.81 2.01
N ASN A 153 -7.32 -4.50 0.70
CA ASN A 153 -6.12 -4.20 -0.07
C ASN A 153 -6.44 -3.30 -1.25
N GLY A 154 -5.44 -2.95 -2.06
CA GLY A 154 -5.61 -2.27 -3.34
C GLY A 154 -6.26 -0.90 -3.23
N LEU A 155 -6.09 -0.22 -2.10
CA LEU A 155 -6.65 1.11 -1.93
C LEU A 155 -6.06 2.09 -2.96
N GLY A 156 -6.93 2.82 -3.66
CA GLY A 156 -6.54 3.80 -4.66
C GLY A 156 -7.59 4.88 -4.85
N PHE A 157 -7.17 6.03 -5.38
CA PHE A 157 -8.07 7.15 -5.69
C PHE A 157 -7.80 7.64 -7.11
N SER A 158 -8.87 7.91 -7.85
CA SER A 158 -8.78 8.51 -9.19
C SER A 158 -8.05 9.85 -9.16
N PRO A 159 -7.52 10.34 -10.30
CA PRO A 159 -6.80 11.62 -10.36
C PRO A 159 -7.64 12.81 -9.88
N ASP A 160 -8.94 12.81 -10.14
CA ASP A 160 -9.89 13.83 -9.68
C ASP A 160 -10.39 13.62 -8.24
N GLY A 161 -9.98 12.50 -7.61
CA GLY A 161 -10.35 12.12 -6.26
C GLY A 161 -11.81 11.64 -6.10
N LYS A 162 -12.59 11.52 -7.16
CA LYS A 162 -14.03 11.22 -7.07
C LYS A 162 -14.37 9.73 -7.08
N THR A 163 -13.39 8.88 -7.34
CA THR A 163 -13.52 7.42 -7.26
C THR A 163 -12.51 6.87 -6.29
N MET A 164 -12.98 6.10 -5.31
CA MET A 164 -12.14 5.28 -4.43
C MET A 164 -12.21 3.83 -4.92
N TYR A 165 -11.07 3.18 -5.00
CA TYR A 165 -10.94 1.74 -5.27
C TYR A 165 -10.48 1.03 -4.00
N LEU A 166 -11.00 -0.18 -3.78
CA LEU A 166 -10.62 -1.05 -2.67
C LEU A 166 -10.83 -2.50 -3.10
N SER A 167 -9.92 -3.39 -2.72
CA SER A 167 -10.05 -4.83 -2.99
C SER A 167 -10.11 -5.65 -1.71
N ASP A 168 -10.48 -6.90 -1.85
CA ASP A 168 -10.24 -7.94 -0.86
C ASP A 168 -9.39 -9.05 -1.49
N SER A 169 -8.21 -9.26 -0.92
CA SER A 169 -7.21 -10.23 -1.40
C SER A 169 -7.53 -11.66 -1.04
N HIS A 170 -8.54 -11.92 -0.19
CA HIS A 170 -8.80 -13.29 0.27
C HIS A 170 -9.17 -14.20 -0.90
N PRO A 171 -8.64 -15.46 -0.98
CA PRO A 171 -8.90 -16.36 -2.09
C PRO A 171 -10.38 -16.64 -2.37
N ASP A 172 -11.23 -16.54 -1.35
CA ASP A 172 -12.68 -16.74 -1.49
C ASP A 172 -13.44 -15.49 -1.94
N VAL A 173 -12.73 -14.34 -2.08
CA VAL A 173 -13.33 -13.06 -2.49
C VAL A 173 -12.74 -12.58 -3.80
N GLN A 174 -11.51 -12.12 -3.81
CA GLN A 174 -10.77 -11.63 -4.98
C GLN A 174 -11.53 -10.61 -5.83
N LEU A 175 -12.19 -9.65 -5.17
CA LEU A 175 -12.94 -8.58 -5.83
C LEU A 175 -12.24 -7.23 -5.64
N ILE A 176 -12.31 -6.41 -6.67
CA ILE A 176 -11.98 -4.98 -6.61
C ILE A 176 -13.28 -4.21 -6.76
N TRP A 177 -13.56 -3.32 -5.81
CA TRP A 177 -14.71 -2.43 -5.86
C TRP A 177 -14.30 -1.01 -6.21
N ALA A 178 -15.20 -0.28 -6.85
CA ALA A 178 -15.17 1.16 -6.97
C ALA A 178 -16.31 1.77 -6.14
N PHE A 179 -16.03 2.93 -5.56
CA PHE A 179 -16.99 3.74 -4.80
C PHE A 179 -17.01 5.13 -5.40
N ASP A 180 -18.18 5.76 -5.42
CA ASP A 180 -18.23 7.21 -5.55
C ASP A 180 -17.70 7.84 -4.27
N TYR A 181 -16.82 8.83 -4.41
CA TYR A 181 -16.12 9.41 -3.27
C TYR A 181 -16.39 10.91 -3.20
N ASP A 182 -16.98 11.33 -2.08
CA ASP A 182 -17.18 12.74 -1.78
C ASP A 182 -15.86 13.34 -1.28
N THR A 183 -15.27 14.20 -2.09
CA THR A 183 -13.98 14.83 -1.79
C THR A 183 -14.03 15.84 -0.64
N GLU A 184 -15.20 16.42 -0.33
CA GLU A 184 -15.37 17.37 0.77
C GLU A 184 -15.42 16.65 2.12
N THR A 185 -16.27 15.62 2.20
CA THR A 185 -16.50 14.88 3.44
C THR A 185 -15.56 13.68 3.61
N GLY A 186 -14.97 13.20 2.51
CA GLY A 186 -14.18 11.96 2.49
C GLY A 186 -15.08 10.72 2.71
N THR A 187 -16.30 10.70 2.14
CA THR A 187 -17.26 9.63 2.36
C THR A 187 -17.42 8.78 1.10
N PRO A 188 -17.09 7.46 1.15
CA PRO A 188 -17.36 6.54 0.05
C PRO A 188 -18.84 6.14 0.02
N SER A 189 -19.40 6.00 -1.18
CA SER A 189 -20.79 5.58 -1.42
C SER A 189 -20.91 4.76 -2.71
N ASN A 190 -22.07 4.22 -3.00
CA ASN A 190 -22.37 3.52 -4.26
C ASN A 190 -21.34 2.43 -4.60
N ARG A 191 -21.04 1.55 -3.63
CA ARG A 191 -20.13 0.39 -3.84
C ARG A 191 -20.61 -0.45 -5.02
N ARG A 192 -19.70 -0.70 -5.97
CA ARG A 192 -19.91 -1.55 -7.15
C ARG A 192 -18.69 -2.38 -7.46
N VAL A 193 -18.86 -3.57 -8.01
CA VAL A 193 -17.73 -4.36 -8.51
C VAL A 193 -17.11 -3.62 -9.68
N PHE A 194 -15.82 -3.35 -9.58
CA PHE A 194 -15.01 -2.75 -10.64
C PHE A 194 -14.34 -3.84 -11.48
N VAL A 195 -13.67 -4.80 -10.83
CA VAL A 195 -13.08 -5.97 -11.47
C VAL A 195 -13.29 -7.20 -10.57
N ASP A 196 -13.73 -8.29 -11.17
CA ASP A 196 -13.72 -9.61 -10.55
C ASP A 196 -12.41 -10.32 -10.91
N MET A 197 -11.47 -10.35 -9.96
CA MET A 197 -10.14 -10.93 -10.14
C MET A 197 -10.17 -12.47 -10.22
N ASN A 198 -11.28 -13.12 -9.91
CA ASN A 198 -11.42 -14.56 -10.15
C ASN A 198 -11.33 -14.93 -11.65
N HIS A 199 -11.48 -13.96 -12.53
CA HIS A 199 -11.32 -14.12 -13.98
C HIS A 199 -9.90 -13.82 -14.49
N PHE A 200 -8.97 -13.44 -13.61
CA PHE A 200 -7.59 -13.06 -13.94
C PHE A 200 -6.59 -13.83 -13.09
N PRO A 201 -5.34 -14.02 -13.57
CA PRO A 201 -4.31 -14.66 -12.76
C PRO A 201 -3.93 -13.79 -11.56
N GLY A 202 -3.85 -14.41 -10.37
CA GLY A 202 -3.37 -13.80 -9.14
C GLY A 202 -4.44 -13.06 -8.34
N ARG A 203 -4.19 -12.96 -7.03
CA ARG A 203 -5.07 -12.25 -6.09
C ARG A 203 -4.74 -10.76 -6.10
N PRO A 204 -5.75 -9.87 -5.97
CA PRO A 204 -5.50 -8.43 -5.91
C PRO A 204 -4.78 -8.10 -4.60
N ASP A 205 -3.62 -7.42 -4.69
CA ASP A 205 -2.84 -6.96 -3.53
C ASP A 205 -2.80 -5.43 -3.51
N GLY A 206 -1.67 -4.79 -3.31
CA GLY A 206 -1.54 -3.35 -3.33
C GLY A 206 -1.61 -2.73 -4.73
N ALA A 207 -2.05 -1.48 -4.82
CA ALA A 207 -2.40 -0.82 -6.06
C ALA A 207 -1.73 0.56 -6.25
N ALA A 208 -1.87 1.10 -7.45
CA ALA A 208 -1.61 2.50 -7.78
C ALA A 208 -2.64 3.00 -8.81
N VAL A 209 -2.76 4.32 -8.96
CA VAL A 209 -3.55 4.92 -10.05
C VAL A 209 -2.64 5.85 -10.85
N ASP A 210 -2.60 5.70 -12.17
CA ASP A 210 -1.76 6.52 -13.02
C ASP A 210 -2.41 7.88 -13.41
N ALA A 211 -1.65 8.72 -14.10
CA ALA A 211 -2.12 10.06 -14.49
C ALA A 211 -3.27 10.04 -15.50
N GLU A 212 -3.47 8.92 -16.20
CA GLU A 212 -4.59 8.71 -17.14
C GLU A 212 -5.84 8.15 -16.45
N GLY A 213 -5.75 7.83 -15.13
CA GLY A 213 -6.83 7.28 -14.33
C GLY A 213 -6.95 5.75 -14.38
N PHE A 214 -6.00 5.06 -14.98
CA PHE A 214 -5.97 3.60 -14.99
C PHE A 214 -5.54 3.08 -13.61
N TYR A 215 -6.19 2.01 -13.19
CA TYR A 215 -5.92 1.35 -11.93
C TYR A 215 -4.93 0.20 -12.13
N TRP A 216 -3.85 0.23 -11.36
CA TRP A 216 -2.80 -0.78 -11.35
C TRP A 216 -2.91 -1.63 -10.11
N ILE A 217 -2.83 -2.95 -10.25
CA ILE A 217 -2.95 -3.88 -9.12
C ILE A 217 -1.88 -4.97 -9.22
N CYS A 218 -1.15 -5.19 -8.14
CA CYS A 218 -0.27 -6.34 -8.03
C CYS A 218 -1.12 -7.61 -7.93
N ALA A 219 -0.86 -8.56 -8.82
CA ALA A 219 -1.51 -9.85 -8.88
C ALA A 219 -0.64 -10.87 -8.13
N ASN A 220 -0.78 -10.88 -6.80
CA ASN A 220 -0.07 -11.77 -5.89
C ASN A 220 -0.32 -13.23 -6.27
N ASP A 221 0.68 -14.09 -6.13
CA ASP A 221 0.73 -15.49 -6.53
C ASP A 221 0.91 -15.73 -8.05
N ALA A 222 0.72 -14.71 -8.92
CA ALA A 222 0.88 -14.83 -10.37
C ALA A 222 2.15 -14.19 -10.93
N GLY A 223 2.86 -13.35 -10.14
CA GLY A 223 4.03 -12.63 -10.62
C GLY A 223 3.70 -11.56 -11.66
N LEU A 224 2.51 -10.97 -11.57
CA LEU A 224 2.00 -9.99 -12.54
C LEU A 224 1.60 -8.69 -11.86
N ILE A 225 1.54 -7.63 -12.66
CA ILE A 225 0.84 -6.38 -12.35
C ILE A 225 -0.14 -6.15 -13.48
N HIS A 226 -1.41 -6.01 -13.16
CA HIS A 226 -2.45 -5.70 -14.14
C HIS A 226 -2.73 -4.19 -14.18
N ARG A 227 -2.98 -3.66 -15.38
CA ARG A 227 -3.46 -2.29 -15.60
C ARG A 227 -4.89 -2.36 -16.13
N PHE A 228 -5.83 -1.79 -15.38
CA PHE A 228 -7.24 -1.72 -15.77
C PHE A 228 -7.65 -0.30 -16.13
N ALA A 229 -8.37 -0.15 -17.24
CA ALA A 229 -8.97 1.11 -17.63
C ALA A 229 -10.06 1.54 -16.61
N PRO A 230 -10.47 2.83 -16.55
CA PRO A 230 -11.50 3.29 -15.63
C PRO A 230 -12.86 2.60 -15.74
N ASP A 231 -13.11 1.90 -16.86
CA ASP A 231 -14.29 1.06 -17.09
C ASP A 231 -14.13 -0.41 -16.63
N GLY A 232 -12.99 -0.77 -16.03
CA GLY A 232 -12.67 -2.11 -15.54
C GLY A 232 -12.11 -3.07 -16.60
N ARG A 233 -11.92 -2.64 -17.83
CA ARG A 233 -11.33 -3.48 -18.88
C ARG A 233 -9.81 -3.58 -18.69
N LEU A 234 -9.28 -4.82 -18.75
CA LEU A 234 -7.83 -5.04 -18.75
C LEU A 234 -7.19 -4.38 -19.98
N ASP A 235 -6.21 -3.52 -19.76
CA ASP A 235 -5.40 -2.91 -20.79
C ASP A 235 -4.20 -3.81 -21.14
N PHE A 236 -3.34 -4.07 -20.17
CA PHE A 236 -2.24 -5.04 -20.29
C PHE A 236 -1.79 -5.53 -18.90
N SER A 237 -0.87 -6.50 -18.92
CA SER A 237 -0.19 -7.01 -17.72
C SER A 237 1.32 -6.95 -17.90
N LEU A 238 2.04 -6.72 -16.80
CA LEU A 238 3.49 -6.73 -16.73
C LEU A 238 3.95 -7.88 -15.85
N GLU A 239 5.05 -8.54 -16.23
CA GLU A 239 5.67 -9.59 -15.44
C GLU A 239 6.69 -9.01 -14.45
N VAL A 240 6.71 -9.59 -13.24
CA VAL A 240 7.73 -9.34 -12.21
C VAL A 240 8.44 -10.68 -11.93
N PRO A 241 9.78 -10.70 -11.75
CA PRO A 241 10.53 -11.95 -11.62
C PRO A 241 10.38 -12.63 -10.26
N VAL A 242 9.26 -12.38 -9.57
CA VAL A 242 8.87 -13.00 -8.29
C VAL A 242 7.40 -13.37 -8.33
N LYS A 243 7.04 -14.45 -7.65
CA LYS A 243 5.67 -14.97 -7.66
C LYS A 243 4.69 -14.07 -6.90
N LYS A 244 5.19 -13.32 -5.89
CA LYS A 244 4.36 -12.56 -4.94
C LYS A 244 4.70 -11.06 -4.94
N PRO A 245 4.45 -10.31 -6.05
CA PRO A 245 4.45 -8.86 -5.97
C PRO A 245 3.32 -8.40 -5.03
N THR A 246 3.59 -7.41 -4.19
CA THR A 246 2.65 -6.93 -3.17
C THR A 246 2.03 -5.61 -3.54
N MET A 247 2.82 -4.57 -3.71
CA MET A 247 2.32 -3.24 -4.02
C MET A 247 3.18 -2.54 -5.06
N CYS A 248 2.59 -1.64 -5.82
CA CYS A 248 3.32 -0.81 -6.76
C CYS A 248 3.10 0.67 -6.50
N ALA A 249 4.12 1.48 -6.85
CA ALA A 249 4.04 2.93 -6.78
C ALA A 249 4.83 3.57 -7.91
N PHE A 250 4.32 4.67 -8.43
CA PHE A 250 5.04 5.47 -9.41
C PHE A 250 6.06 6.38 -8.75
N GLY A 251 7.18 6.59 -9.42
CA GLY A 251 8.23 7.49 -8.98
C GLY A 251 9.25 7.80 -10.06
N GLY A 252 10.48 8.13 -9.63
CA GLY A 252 11.52 8.65 -10.52
C GLY A 252 11.31 10.13 -10.85
N SER A 253 12.29 10.76 -11.49
CA SER A 253 12.29 12.22 -11.76
C SER A 253 11.16 12.68 -12.70
N ARG A 254 10.57 11.75 -13.45
CA ARG A 254 9.47 12.03 -14.39
C ARG A 254 8.18 11.32 -14.03
N MET A 255 8.11 10.64 -12.87
CA MET A 255 7.00 9.80 -12.45
C MET A 255 6.66 8.68 -13.45
N ASP A 256 7.65 8.16 -14.17
CA ASP A 256 7.50 7.13 -15.20
C ASP A 256 8.20 5.80 -14.84
N THR A 257 8.68 5.70 -13.61
CA THR A 257 9.20 4.46 -13.03
C THR A 257 8.16 3.85 -12.11
N LEU A 258 7.82 2.58 -12.33
CA LEU A 258 6.96 1.81 -11.44
C LEU A 258 7.86 0.97 -10.53
N PHE A 259 7.83 1.27 -9.24
CA PHE A 259 8.47 0.49 -8.18
C PHE A 259 7.52 -0.59 -7.67
N VAL A 260 8.05 -1.75 -7.33
CA VAL A 260 7.26 -2.91 -6.89
C VAL A 260 7.93 -3.59 -5.72
N THR A 261 7.20 -3.75 -4.63
CA THR A 261 7.60 -4.55 -3.47
C THR A 261 7.13 -6.00 -3.59
N SER A 262 7.67 -6.89 -2.77
CA SER A 262 7.31 -8.31 -2.83
C SER A 262 7.44 -9.02 -1.48
N ILE A 263 6.80 -10.19 -1.38
CA ILE A 263 6.90 -11.10 -0.23
C ILE A 263 7.99 -12.14 -0.48
N ARG A 264 8.78 -12.43 0.57
CA ARG A 264 9.60 -13.64 0.67
C ARG A 264 8.87 -14.67 1.55
N PRO A 265 8.33 -15.76 0.98
CA PRO A 265 7.75 -16.83 1.78
C PRO A 265 8.76 -17.42 2.78
N GLY A 266 8.30 -17.78 3.97
CA GLY A 266 9.17 -18.31 5.01
C GLY A 266 9.84 -19.65 4.65
N GLU A 267 9.24 -20.40 3.73
CA GLU A 267 9.79 -21.64 3.14
C GLU A 267 10.76 -21.40 1.98
N ASP A 268 10.95 -20.15 1.55
CA ASP A 268 11.89 -19.82 0.48
C ASP A 268 13.32 -19.76 1.03
N HIS A 269 14.03 -20.87 0.90
CA HIS A 269 15.44 -21.01 1.32
C HIS A 269 16.43 -20.91 0.15
N ASP A 270 15.95 -20.64 -1.07
CA ASP A 270 16.84 -20.46 -2.22
C ASP A 270 17.66 -19.17 -2.06
N PRO A 271 19.01 -19.25 -1.96
CA PRO A 271 19.84 -18.06 -1.84
C PRO A 271 19.84 -17.18 -3.10
N GLN A 272 19.42 -17.73 -4.26
CA GLN A 272 19.30 -16.99 -5.53
C GLN A 272 17.89 -16.44 -5.76
N SER A 273 16.95 -16.71 -4.85
CA SER A 273 15.59 -16.17 -4.93
C SER A 273 15.61 -14.65 -4.83
N LEU A 274 14.86 -13.99 -5.71
CA LEU A 274 14.62 -12.54 -5.69
C LEU A 274 13.41 -12.15 -4.83
N ALA A 275 12.73 -13.13 -4.23
CA ALA A 275 11.56 -12.90 -3.40
C ALA A 275 11.87 -12.01 -2.19
N GLY A 276 10.97 -11.08 -1.87
CA GLY A 276 11.18 -10.05 -0.86
C GLY A 276 12.02 -8.86 -1.35
N GLY A 277 12.45 -8.87 -2.61
CA GLY A 277 13.14 -7.76 -3.25
C GLY A 277 12.22 -6.61 -3.63
N VAL A 278 12.84 -5.47 -3.95
CA VAL A 278 12.19 -4.29 -4.55
C VAL A 278 12.65 -4.17 -5.99
N PHE A 279 11.69 -3.97 -6.89
CA PHE A 279 11.91 -3.93 -8.33
C PHE A 279 11.53 -2.56 -8.91
N ALA A 280 12.10 -2.24 -10.06
CA ALA A 280 11.75 -1.07 -10.86
C ALA A 280 11.58 -1.45 -12.33
N LEU A 281 10.60 -0.85 -12.98
CA LEU A 281 10.36 -0.98 -14.42
C LEU A 281 9.79 0.33 -14.97
N ASN A 282 9.93 0.56 -16.28
CA ASN A 282 9.32 1.71 -16.93
C ASN A 282 8.17 1.25 -17.83
N PRO A 283 6.91 1.46 -17.42
CA PRO A 283 5.75 1.00 -18.19
C PRO A 283 5.40 1.91 -19.39
N ASN A 284 6.18 2.94 -19.67
CA ASN A 284 5.86 4.03 -20.61
C ASN A 284 4.55 4.78 -20.27
N VAL A 285 4.20 4.81 -19.00
CA VAL A 285 3.03 5.51 -18.45
C VAL A 285 3.53 6.38 -17.29
N LYS A 286 2.88 7.51 -17.07
CA LYS A 286 3.19 8.38 -15.94
C LYS A 286 2.21 8.18 -14.81
N GLY A 287 2.74 8.12 -13.59
CA GLY A 287 1.95 8.17 -12.38
C GLY A 287 1.71 9.58 -11.88
N LEU A 288 1.10 9.65 -10.72
CA LEU A 288 0.91 10.87 -9.95
C LEU A 288 1.71 10.77 -8.65
N PRO A 289 2.24 11.90 -8.13
CA PRO A 289 2.81 11.93 -6.79
C PRO A 289 1.76 11.48 -5.76
N GLU A 290 2.20 10.70 -4.77
CA GLU A 290 1.34 10.36 -3.63
C GLU A 290 1.04 11.64 -2.82
N PRO A 291 -0.22 11.84 -2.41
CA PRO A 291 -0.58 12.99 -1.60
C PRO A 291 0.10 12.94 -0.23
N LEU A 292 0.44 14.12 0.30
CA LEU A 292 0.88 14.23 1.68
C LEU A 292 -0.33 14.08 2.62
N PHE A 293 -0.12 13.41 3.74
CA PHE A 293 -1.07 13.52 4.85
C PHE A 293 -1.09 14.95 5.37
N ASN A 294 -2.28 15.51 5.48
CA ASN A 294 -2.49 16.87 5.95
C ASN A 294 -3.37 16.86 7.21
N ASP A 295 -2.79 17.15 8.34
CA ASP A 295 -3.47 17.23 9.63
C ASP A 295 -4.16 18.59 9.89
N SER A 296 -4.21 19.45 8.90
CA SER A 296 -4.90 20.75 8.96
C SER A 296 -6.26 20.75 8.26
N LEU A 297 -6.70 19.59 7.71
CA LEU A 297 -7.97 19.45 6.98
C LEU A 297 -9.00 18.66 7.78
#